data_6a74e7e5666081b08f1a8ef74a3612f4
#
_entry.id   6a74e7e5666081b08f1a8ef74a3612f4
#
_cell.length_a   1.000
_cell.length_b   1.000
_cell.length_c   1.000
_cell.angle_alpha   90.00
_cell.angle_beta   90.00
_cell.angle_gamma   90.00
#
_symmetry.space_group_name_H-M   'P 1'
#
loop_
_entity.id
_entity.type
_entity.pdbx_description
1 polymer ?
#
loop_
_entity_poly.entity_id
_entity_poly.type
_entity_poly.pdbx_seq_one_letter_code
_entity_poly.pdbx_strand_id
1 'polypeptide(L)'
;MKGFLEEVAADLYARYGEGLSDRAVLFPSRRARLFFVDALGRIAGRPMWQPEWVTINDLTGEISGLHTGDRVRLITELYKVYSAYHNEPFDKFYFWGDMLLTDFDTIDKYLIDAQMLFRNISEIKEIEADISYLTPAQLRILSFWSSFGEQADLSEEKRRFLAIWKTLGPIYRRFRERLSSLGIAYNGMVQRAAADRIRGGGFAFPEPRRYVVAGFNALSECEKRLFGFLATAAETDFYWDYDSYYKDDPEQEAG
;
A
#
# COMPACT_ATOMS: atom_id res chain seq x y z
N MET A 1 0.77 3.34 -33.01
CA MET A 1 1.00 2.23 -32.06
C MET A 1 -0.23 2.15 -31.18
N LYS A 2 -0.86 0.99 -31.06
CA LYS A 2 -1.99 0.81 -30.12
C LYS A 2 -1.42 0.86 -28.72
N GLY A 3 -2.10 1.53 -27.80
CA GLY A 3 -1.68 1.53 -26.40
C GLY A 3 -2.03 0.21 -25.73
N PHE A 4 -1.30 -0.16 -24.66
CA PHE A 4 -1.50 -1.40 -23.89
C PHE A 4 -2.98 -1.66 -23.57
N LEU A 5 -3.70 -0.66 -23.04
CA LEU A 5 -5.12 -0.82 -22.70
C LEU A 5 -6.04 -1.03 -23.93
N GLU A 6 -5.65 -0.54 -25.10
CA GLU A 6 -6.37 -0.83 -26.35
C GLU A 6 -6.18 -2.27 -26.80
N GLU A 7 -4.98 -2.80 -26.62
CA GLU A 7 -4.67 -4.22 -26.93
C GLU A 7 -5.40 -5.16 -25.97
N VAL A 8 -5.40 -4.84 -24.67
CA VAL A 8 -6.16 -5.59 -23.66
C VAL A 8 -7.65 -5.55 -23.96
N ALA A 9 -8.21 -4.38 -24.30
CA ALA A 9 -9.63 -4.26 -24.66
C ALA A 9 -9.98 -5.08 -25.92
N ALA A 10 -9.09 -5.08 -26.93
CA ALA A 10 -9.30 -5.84 -28.16
C ALA A 10 -9.27 -7.38 -27.89
N ASP A 11 -8.31 -7.86 -27.13
CA ASP A 11 -8.21 -9.29 -26.79
C ASP A 11 -9.41 -9.75 -25.96
N LEU A 12 -9.76 -8.99 -24.91
CA LEU A 12 -10.90 -9.31 -24.05
C LEU A 12 -12.23 -9.32 -24.82
N TYR A 13 -12.43 -8.35 -25.73
CA TYR A 13 -13.64 -8.30 -26.55
C TYR A 13 -13.68 -9.45 -27.56
N ALA A 14 -12.54 -9.80 -28.15
CA ALA A 14 -12.46 -10.94 -29.07
C ALA A 14 -12.74 -12.28 -28.37
N ARG A 15 -12.28 -12.44 -27.13
CA ARG A 15 -12.47 -13.68 -26.34
C ARG A 15 -13.86 -13.80 -25.73
N TYR A 16 -14.41 -12.72 -25.20
CA TYR A 16 -15.59 -12.77 -24.34
C TYR A 16 -16.81 -12.04 -24.90
N GLY A 17 -16.63 -11.08 -25.83
CA GLY A 17 -17.72 -10.30 -26.40
C GLY A 17 -18.60 -9.66 -25.31
N GLU A 18 -19.91 -9.95 -25.35
CA GLU A 18 -20.88 -9.49 -24.34
C GLU A 18 -20.70 -10.14 -22.96
N GLY A 19 -20.12 -11.34 -22.90
CA GLY A 19 -19.81 -12.04 -21.64
C GLY A 19 -18.72 -11.35 -20.82
N LEU A 20 -18.13 -10.26 -21.33
CA LEU A 20 -17.22 -9.41 -20.54
C LEU A 20 -17.92 -8.75 -19.35
N SER A 21 -19.23 -8.53 -19.43
CA SER A 21 -20.06 -8.02 -18.32
C SER A 21 -20.05 -8.91 -17.07
N ASP A 22 -19.75 -10.20 -17.23
CA ASP A 22 -19.72 -11.17 -16.11
C ASP A 22 -18.36 -11.21 -15.39
N ARG A 23 -17.45 -10.30 -15.76
CA ARG A 23 -16.10 -10.22 -15.22
C ARG A 23 -15.89 -8.96 -14.41
N ALA A 24 -15.09 -9.05 -13.36
CA ALA A 24 -14.60 -7.92 -12.60
C ALA A 24 -13.21 -7.52 -13.09
N VAL A 25 -13.04 -6.28 -13.53
CA VAL A 25 -11.75 -5.78 -14.03
C VAL A 25 -11.06 -4.96 -12.96
N LEU A 26 -9.82 -5.35 -12.65
CA LEU A 26 -8.97 -4.74 -11.65
C LEU A 26 -7.85 -3.95 -12.31
N PHE A 27 -7.82 -2.63 -12.05
CA PHE A 27 -6.77 -1.72 -12.50
C PHE A 27 -6.05 -1.07 -11.33
N PRO A 28 -4.76 -0.65 -11.49
CA PRO A 28 -4.02 0.07 -10.47
C PRO A 28 -4.57 1.48 -10.22
N SER A 29 -5.29 2.06 -11.18
CA SER A 29 -5.85 3.41 -11.05
C SER A 29 -7.21 3.56 -11.73
N ARG A 30 -8.02 4.50 -11.21
CA ARG A 30 -9.30 4.88 -11.83
C ARG A 30 -9.13 5.48 -13.23
N ARG A 31 -7.97 6.06 -13.53
CA ARG A 31 -7.68 6.64 -14.85
C ARG A 31 -7.56 5.54 -15.91
N ALA A 32 -6.88 4.44 -15.62
CA ALA A 32 -6.76 3.30 -16.53
C ALA A 32 -8.12 2.77 -16.97
N ARG A 33 -9.09 2.72 -16.05
CA ARG A 33 -10.49 2.38 -16.38
C ARG A 33 -11.08 3.26 -17.47
N LEU A 34 -10.89 4.58 -17.39
CA LEU A 34 -11.48 5.50 -18.37
C LEU A 34 -10.96 5.25 -19.80
N PHE A 35 -9.65 5.05 -19.93
CA PHE A 35 -9.04 4.73 -21.23
C PHE A 35 -9.48 3.36 -21.75
N PHE A 36 -9.59 2.38 -20.87
CA PHE A 36 -10.06 1.05 -21.23
C PHE A 36 -11.52 1.08 -21.72
N VAL A 37 -12.41 1.77 -21.01
CA VAL A 37 -13.84 1.91 -21.39
C VAL A 37 -13.97 2.59 -22.76
N ASP A 38 -13.21 3.66 -22.99
CA ASP A 38 -13.21 4.36 -24.29
C ASP A 38 -12.72 3.43 -25.42
N ALA A 39 -11.63 2.71 -25.19
CA ALA A 39 -11.11 1.74 -26.15
C ALA A 39 -12.13 0.61 -26.41
N LEU A 40 -12.72 0.04 -25.38
CA LEU A 40 -13.73 -1.02 -25.49
C LEU A 40 -14.97 -0.55 -26.26
N GLY A 41 -15.46 0.67 -25.99
CA GLY A 41 -16.58 1.26 -26.69
C GLY A 41 -16.32 1.44 -28.19
N ARG A 42 -15.11 1.90 -28.56
CA ARG A 42 -14.68 2.01 -29.96
C ARG A 42 -14.59 0.66 -30.67
N ILE A 43 -14.09 -0.38 -29.98
CA ILE A 43 -13.94 -1.73 -30.53
C ILE A 43 -15.29 -2.41 -30.69
N ALA A 44 -16.18 -2.30 -29.70
CA ALA A 44 -17.50 -2.93 -29.74
C ALA A 44 -18.41 -2.33 -30.82
N GLY A 45 -18.28 -1.03 -31.07
CA GLY A 45 -19.08 -0.31 -32.10
C GLY A 45 -20.60 -0.31 -31.87
N ARG A 46 -21.05 -0.81 -30.72
CA ARG A 46 -22.45 -0.93 -30.29
C ARG A 46 -22.58 -0.82 -28.80
N PRO A 47 -23.74 -0.47 -28.25
CA PRO A 47 -23.99 -0.51 -26.82
C PRO A 47 -23.76 -1.92 -26.26
N MET A 48 -23.06 -1.99 -25.13
CA MET A 48 -22.83 -3.22 -24.37
C MET A 48 -22.82 -2.95 -22.86
N TRP A 49 -23.10 -3.96 -22.07
CA TRP A 49 -22.92 -3.86 -20.62
C TRP A 49 -21.43 -3.84 -20.30
N GLN A 50 -21.02 -2.89 -19.48
CA GLN A 50 -19.64 -2.81 -19.04
C GLN A 50 -19.37 -3.87 -17.95
N PRO A 51 -18.10 -4.33 -17.81
CA PRO A 51 -17.70 -5.20 -16.71
C PRO A 51 -17.80 -4.49 -15.36
N GLU A 52 -17.81 -5.25 -14.29
CA GLU A 52 -17.65 -4.71 -12.94
C GLU A 52 -16.25 -4.09 -12.78
N TRP A 53 -16.16 -3.01 -12.03
CA TRP A 53 -14.90 -2.33 -11.74
C TRP A 53 -14.55 -2.50 -10.28
N VAL A 54 -13.40 -3.09 -10.03
CA VAL A 54 -12.90 -3.35 -8.67
C VAL A 54 -11.54 -2.71 -8.52
N THR A 55 -11.28 -2.09 -7.37
CA THR A 55 -9.94 -1.63 -7.01
C THR A 55 -9.26 -2.62 -6.04
N ILE A 56 -7.93 -2.53 -5.90
CA ILE A 56 -7.20 -3.30 -4.88
C ILE A 56 -7.81 -3.07 -3.50
N ASN A 57 -8.16 -1.83 -3.17
CA ASN A 57 -8.73 -1.49 -1.87
C ASN A 57 -10.12 -2.08 -1.65
N ASP A 58 -10.97 -2.11 -2.69
CA ASP A 58 -12.29 -2.73 -2.60
C ASP A 58 -12.15 -4.23 -2.32
N LEU A 59 -11.31 -4.91 -3.10
CA LEU A 59 -11.11 -6.34 -2.98
C LEU A 59 -10.43 -6.74 -1.66
N THR A 60 -9.39 -6.01 -1.26
CA THR A 60 -8.72 -6.28 0.03
C THR A 60 -9.60 -5.90 1.22
N GLY A 61 -10.48 -4.88 1.08
CA GLY A 61 -11.52 -4.55 2.04
C GLY A 61 -12.54 -5.68 2.22
N GLU A 62 -13.03 -6.25 1.12
CA GLU A 62 -13.92 -7.43 1.14
C GLU A 62 -13.24 -8.61 1.85
N ILE A 63 -12.01 -8.91 1.46
CA ILE A 63 -11.27 -10.03 2.04
C ILE A 63 -10.96 -9.81 3.52
N SER A 64 -10.52 -8.63 3.93
CA SER A 64 -10.11 -8.35 5.31
C SER A 64 -11.29 -8.06 6.25
N GLY A 65 -12.39 -7.53 5.72
CA GLY A 65 -13.50 -6.98 6.50
C GLY A 65 -13.18 -5.60 7.12
N LEU A 66 -12.09 -4.93 6.70
CA LEU A 66 -11.70 -3.62 7.19
C LEU A 66 -12.00 -2.53 6.15
N HIS A 67 -12.28 -1.32 6.63
CA HIS A 67 -12.52 -0.15 5.79
C HIS A 67 -11.42 0.89 5.94
N THR A 68 -11.03 1.49 4.81
CA THR A 68 -10.04 2.57 4.83
C THR A 68 -10.63 3.82 5.47
N GLY A 69 -9.94 4.35 6.48
CA GLY A 69 -10.29 5.61 7.14
C GLY A 69 -9.82 6.82 6.34
N ASP A 70 -10.45 7.96 6.60
CA ASP A 70 -9.98 9.26 6.10
C ASP A 70 -8.60 9.61 6.64
N ARG A 71 -7.74 10.22 5.81
CA ARG A 71 -6.34 10.48 6.14
C ARG A 71 -6.17 11.38 7.37
N VAL A 72 -6.97 12.44 7.48
CA VAL A 72 -6.92 13.36 8.64
C VAL A 72 -7.34 12.62 9.92
N ARG A 73 -8.38 11.78 9.83
CA ARG A 73 -8.80 10.93 10.94
C ARG A 73 -7.70 9.96 11.36
N LEU A 74 -7.04 9.31 10.40
CA LEU A 74 -5.93 8.39 10.69
C LEU A 74 -4.76 9.10 11.39
N ILE A 75 -4.36 10.28 10.92
CA ILE A 75 -3.32 11.09 11.57
C ILE A 75 -3.75 11.52 12.98
N THR A 76 -5.01 11.88 13.16
CA THR A 76 -5.56 12.24 14.48
C THR A 76 -5.51 11.05 15.45
N GLU A 77 -5.88 9.85 14.99
CA GLU A 77 -5.81 8.66 15.84
C GLU A 77 -4.35 8.25 16.13
N LEU A 78 -3.44 8.45 15.15
CA LEU A 78 -2.01 8.25 15.36
C LEU A 78 -1.45 9.23 16.40
N TYR A 79 -1.87 10.51 16.36
CA TYR A 79 -1.47 11.50 17.36
C TYR A 79 -1.91 11.12 18.77
N LYS A 80 -3.11 10.59 18.95
CA LYS A 80 -3.58 10.14 20.27
C LYS A 80 -2.71 9.02 20.86
N VAL A 81 -2.14 8.17 20.01
CA VAL A 81 -1.18 7.15 20.43
C VAL A 81 0.19 7.75 20.68
N TYR A 82 0.65 8.62 19.78
CA TYR A 82 1.94 9.29 19.85
C TYR A 82 2.08 10.16 21.10
N SER A 83 1.04 10.92 21.46
CA SER A 83 1.02 11.81 22.63
C SER A 83 1.13 11.08 23.97
N ALA A 84 0.96 9.76 24.00
CA ALA A 84 1.25 8.97 25.21
C ALA A 84 2.75 8.77 25.46
N TYR A 85 3.59 9.05 24.46
CA TYR A 85 5.06 8.90 24.53
C TYR A 85 5.80 10.23 24.41
N HIS A 86 5.20 11.21 23.73
CA HIS A 86 5.83 12.48 23.37
C HIS A 86 4.88 13.64 23.62
N ASN A 87 5.40 14.77 24.10
CA ASN A 87 4.62 15.93 24.47
C ASN A 87 4.73 17.05 23.41
N GLU A 88 4.35 16.75 22.19
CA GLU A 88 4.34 17.72 21.10
C GLU A 88 2.91 18.13 20.74
N PRO A 89 2.65 19.40 20.38
CA PRO A 89 1.32 19.83 19.95
C PRO A 89 0.98 19.26 18.55
N PHE A 90 -0.32 19.08 18.28
CA PHE A 90 -0.82 18.43 17.07
C PHE A 90 -0.38 19.10 15.77
N ASP A 91 -0.33 20.44 15.73
CA ASP A 91 0.10 21.21 14.57
C ASP A 91 1.54 20.89 14.15
N LYS A 92 2.43 20.68 15.11
CA LYS A 92 3.81 20.25 14.87
C LYS A 92 3.90 18.78 14.47
N PHE A 93 3.08 17.93 15.09
CA PHE A 93 3.04 16.50 14.79
C PHE A 93 2.47 16.20 13.41
N TYR A 94 1.53 17.00 12.88
CA TYR A 94 0.73 16.65 11.70
C TYR A 94 1.58 16.21 10.50
N PHE A 95 2.60 16.95 10.12
CA PHE A 95 3.47 16.62 8.98
C PHE A 95 4.30 15.35 9.24
N TRP A 96 4.82 15.23 10.43
CA TRP A 96 5.52 14.03 10.88
C TRP A 96 4.58 12.82 10.93
N GLY A 97 3.41 12.99 11.47
CA GLY A 97 2.38 11.95 11.53
C GLY A 97 1.94 11.46 10.14
N ASP A 98 1.90 12.36 9.15
CA ASP A 98 1.60 12.02 7.76
C ASP A 98 2.72 11.17 7.12
N MET A 99 3.98 11.52 7.38
CA MET A 99 5.13 10.71 6.94
C MET A 99 5.14 9.34 7.63
N LEU A 100 4.95 9.30 8.94
CA LEU A 100 4.93 8.08 9.73
C LEU A 100 3.79 7.14 9.31
N LEU A 101 2.61 7.69 9.00
CA LEU A 101 1.49 6.93 8.45
C LEU A 101 1.85 6.31 7.09
N THR A 102 2.59 7.02 6.26
CA THR A 102 3.05 6.52 4.96
C THR A 102 4.10 5.41 5.11
N ASP A 103 5.00 5.53 6.09
CA ASP A 103 5.98 4.49 6.40
C ASP A 103 5.30 3.23 6.94
N PHE A 104 4.33 3.37 7.83
CA PHE A 104 3.54 2.24 8.35
C PHE A 104 2.74 1.56 7.24
N ASP A 105 2.18 2.34 6.30
CA ASP A 105 1.49 1.84 5.11
C ASP A 105 2.44 0.98 4.25
N THR A 106 3.66 1.44 4.05
CA THR A 106 4.70 0.72 3.29
C THR A 106 5.14 -0.56 4.00
N ILE A 107 5.43 -0.50 5.31
CA ILE A 107 5.79 -1.66 6.12
C ILE A 107 4.73 -2.77 5.98
N ASP A 108 3.45 -2.39 6.02
CA ASP A 108 2.36 -3.36 5.91
C ASP A 108 2.20 -3.90 4.49
N LYS A 109 2.28 -3.07 3.45
CA LYS A 109 2.19 -3.50 2.04
C LYS A 109 3.28 -4.49 1.65
N TYR A 110 4.50 -4.30 2.17
CA TYR A 110 5.63 -5.19 1.92
C TYR A 110 5.74 -6.34 2.93
N LEU A 111 4.76 -6.50 3.84
CA LEU A 111 4.70 -7.56 4.86
C LEU A 111 5.95 -7.62 5.74
N ILE A 112 6.62 -6.50 5.94
CA ILE A 112 7.82 -6.40 6.75
C ILE A 112 7.48 -6.73 8.21
N ASP A 113 8.36 -7.49 8.88
CA ASP A 113 8.29 -7.67 10.34
C ASP A 113 8.65 -6.35 11.04
N ALA A 114 7.63 -5.59 11.42
CA ALA A 114 7.79 -4.30 12.04
C ALA A 114 8.51 -4.37 13.39
N GLN A 115 8.33 -5.47 14.17
CA GLN A 115 9.02 -5.65 15.43
C GLN A 115 10.53 -5.83 15.22
N MET A 116 10.89 -6.64 14.25
CA MET A 116 12.28 -6.89 13.89
C MET A 116 12.92 -5.63 13.28
N LEU A 117 12.19 -4.93 12.38
CA LEU A 117 12.64 -3.68 11.76
C LEU A 117 12.95 -2.61 12.82
N PHE A 118 12.01 -2.30 13.70
CA PHE A 118 12.19 -1.23 14.69
C PHE A 118 13.23 -1.59 15.76
N ARG A 119 13.36 -2.87 16.11
CA ARG A 119 14.43 -3.33 17.00
C ARG A 119 15.79 -3.15 16.33
N ASN A 120 15.98 -3.64 15.10
CA ASN A 120 17.25 -3.56 14.39
C ASN A 120 17.67 -2.09 14.17
N ILE A 121 16.73 -1.23 13.78
CA ILE A 121 17.01 0.20 13.64
C ILE A 121 17.45 0.80 14.99
N SER A 122 16.78 0.47 16.09
CA SER A 122 17.14 0.97 17.41
C SER A 122 18.55 0.51 17.84
N GLU A 123 18.89 -0.78 17.63
CA GLU A 123 20.20 -1.34 17.92
C GLU A 123 21.31 -0.73 17.05
N ILE A 124 21.08 -0.57 15.73
CA ILE A 124 22.02 0.09 14.82
C ILE A 124 22.25 1.54 15.25
N LYS A 125 21.20 2.26 15.64
CA LYS A 125 21.32 3.66 16.10
C LYS A 125 22.06 3.79 17.44
N GLU A 126 22.02 2.78 18.29
CA GLU A 126 22.82 2.75 19.51
C GLU A 126 24.32 2.49 19.25
N ILE A 127 24.64 1.67 18.24
CA ILE A 127 26.01 1.30 17.87
C ILE A 127 26.69 2.41 17.07
N GLU A 128 25.97 3.01 16.13
CA GLU A 128 26.51 4.01 15.19
C GLU A 128 26.27 5.43 15.69
N ALA A 129 27.26 5.99 16.34
CA ALA A 129 27.27 7.41 16.72
C ALA A 129 27.34 8.38 15.52
N ASP A 130 27.47 7.86 14.29
CA ASP A 130 27.64 8.62 13.05
C ASP A 130 26.31 8.67 12.28
N ILE A 131 25.89 9.87 11.86
CA ILE A 131 24.67 10.11 11.07
C ILE A 131 24.94 10.18 9.57
N SER A 132 26.17 9.95 9.13
CA SER A 132 26.60 10.08 7.71
C SER A 132 25.93 9.06 6.77
N TYR A 133 25.38 7.97 7.29
CA TYR A 133 24.69 6.89 6.53
C TYR A 133 23.18 7.12 6.33
N LEU A 134 22.62 8.19 6.87
CA LEU A 134 21.19 8.46 6.74
C LEU A 134 20.83 8.89 5.33
N THR A 135 19.72 8.35 4.81
CA THR A 135 19.18 8.78 3.54
C THR A 135 18.71 10.26 3.59
N PRO A 136 18.59 10.95 2.43
CA PRO A 136 18.08 12.32 2.39
C PRO A 136 16.68 12.49 3.01
N ALA A 137 15.84 11.43 3.00
CA ALA A 137 14.54 11.44 3.67
C ALA A 137 14.70 11.38 5.19
N GLN A 138 15.59 10.54 5.70
CA GLN A 138 15.89 10.42 7.13
C GLN A 138 16.61 11.67 7.67
N LEU A 139 17.49 12.30 6.87
CA LEU A 139 18.10 13.58 7.21
C LEU A 139 17.07 14.71 7.28
N ARG A 140 16.04 14.72 6.43
CA ARG A 140 14.93 15.67 6.53
C ARG A 140 14.11 15.48 7.82
N ILE A 141 13.91 14.24 8.25
CA ILE A 141 13.28 13.93 9.53
C ILE A 141 14.15 14.48 10.67
N LEU A 142 15.45 14.25 10.65
CA LEU A 142 16.40 14.80 11.62
C LEU A 142 16.40 16.33 11.63
N SER A 143 16.47 16.97 10.46
CA SER A 143 16.45 18.42 10.36
C SER A 143 15.12 19.04 10.81
N PHE A 144 14.01 18.32 10.59
CA PHE A 144 12.72 18.71 11.15
C PHE A 144 12.75 18.68 12.69
N TRP A 145 13.31 17.64 13.30
CA TRP A 145 13.45 17.55 14.76
C TRP A 145 14.47 18.54 15.34
N SER A 146 15.55 18.81 14.62
CA SER A 146 16.56 19.80 15.06
C SER A 146 16.04 21.26 14.98
N SER A 147 15.10 21.55 14.10
CA SER A 147 14.51 22.90 13.99
C SER A 147 13.59 23.29 15.16
N PHE A 148 13.28 22.38 16.09
CA PHE A 148 12.46 22.66 17.28
C PHE A 148 13.26 23.03 18.53
N GLY A 149 14.59 23.02 18.46
CA GLY A 149 15.46 23.43 19.55
C GLY A 149 16.32 24.64 19.18
N GLU A 150 15.98 25.83 19.66
CA GLU A 150 16.95 26.91 19.69
C GLU A 150 18.13 26.45 20.55
N GLN A 151 19.31 26.28 19.92
CA GLN A 151 20.60 25.98 20.57
C GLN A 151 20.64 24.75 21.49
N ALA A 152 20.07 23.62 21.08
CA ALA A 152 20.25 22.38 21.83
C ALA A 152 21.64 21.78 21.56
N ASP A 153 22.27 21.27 22.63
CA ASP A 153 23.50 20.49 22.58
C ASP A 153 23.27 19.24 21.70
N LEU A 154 24.17 18.99 20.73
CA LEU A 154 24.14 17.82 19.80
C LEU A 154 23.88 16.48 20.54
N SER A 155 24.30 16.38 21.80
CA SER A 155 24.06 15.24 22.66
C SER A 155 22.60 15.07 23.06
N GLU A 156 21.84 16.17 23.21
CA GLU A 156 20.42 16.14 23.59
C GLU A 156 19.52 15.85 22.39
N GLU A 157 19.82 16.43 21.22
CA GLU A 157 19.12 16.13 19.98
C GLU A 157 19.27 14.65 19.59
N LYS A 158 20.47 14.11 19.75
CA LYS A 158 20.74 12.70 19.54
C LYS A 158 19.94 11.81 20.48
N ARG A 159 19.86 12.17 21.76
CA ARG A 159 19.04 11.42 22.75
C ARG A 159 17.54 11.45 22.40
N ARG A 160 17.02 12.60 22.00
CA ARG A 160 15.62 12.75 21.53
C ARG A 160 15.35 11.91 20.30
N PHE A 161 16.25 11.95 19.31
CA PHE A 161 16.17 11.12 18.12
C PHE A 161 16.12 9.61 18.46
N LEU A 162 17.04 9.12 19.28
CA LEU A 162 17.05 7.72 19.71
C LEU A 162 15.79 7.36 20.50
N ALA A 163 15.28 8.27 21.33
CA ALA A 163 14.06 8.04 22.09
C ALA A 163 12.85 7.84 21.17
N ILE A 164 12.75 8.58 20.05
CA ILE A 164 11.67 8.41 19.07
C ILE A 164 11.74 7.01 18.46
N TRP A 165 12.91 6.59 17.98
CA TRP A 165 13.08 5.28 17.36
C TRP A 165 12.69 4.12 18.30
N LYS A 166 13.03 4.22 19.58
CA LYS A 166 12.63 3.26 20.60
C LYS A 166 11.11 3.16 20.80
N THR A 167 10.39 4.24 20.51
CA THR A 167 8.93 4.29 20.69
C THR A 167 8.14 3.93 19.41
N LEU A 168 8.77 3.93 18.22
CA LEU A 168 8.07 3.67 16.97
C LEU A 168 7.41 2.29 16.90
N GLY A 169 8.09 1.25 17.37
CA GLY A 169 7.52 -0.10 17.43
C GLY A 169 6.28 -0.19 18.32
N PRO A 170 6.34 0.27 19.59
CA PRO A 170 5.15 0.41 20.44
C PRO A 170 4.05 1.27 19.84
N ILE A 171 4.38 2.43 19.21
CA ILE A 171 3.41 3.32 18.56
C ILE A 171 2.72 2.58 17.40
N TYR A 172 3.46 1.95 16.49
CA TYR A 172 2.91 1.18 15.38
C TYR A 172 1.91 0.11 15.86
N ARG A 173 2.29 -0.70 16.86
CA ARG A 173 1.42 -1.75 17.39
C ARG A 173 0.15 -1.18 18.01
N ARG A 174 0.26 -0.21 18.93
CA ARG A 174 -0.90 0.43 19.58
C ARG A 174 -1.80 1.16 18.61
N PHE A 175 -1.21 1.78 17.58
CA PHE A 175 -1.98 2.43 16.53
C PHE A 175 -2.84 1.44 15.76
N ARG A 176 -2.28 0.32 15.34
CA ARG A 176 -3.04 -0.75 14.67
C ARG A 176 -4.15 -1.34 15.56
N GLU A 177 -3.85 -1.61 16.83
CA GLU A 177 -4.85 -2.07 17.81
C GLU A 177 -6.00 -1.06 17.94
N ARG A 178 -5.66 0.22 18.04
CA ARG A 178 -6.64 1.30 18.11
C ARG A 178 -7.50 1.39 16.84
N LEU A 179 -6.90 1.37 15.67
CA LEU A 179 -7.64 1.40 14.41
C LEU A 179 -8.55 0.19 14.27
N SER A 180 -8.08 -1.00 14.62
CA SER A 180 -8.88 -2.23 14.63
C SER A 180 -10.11 -2.09 15.55
N SER A 181 -9.95 -1.51 16.74
CA SER A 181 -11.07 -1.29 17.67
C SER A 181 -12.11 -0.30 17.15
N LEU A 182 -11.73 0.59 16.22
CA LEU A 182 -12.60 1.56 15.56
C LEU A 182 -13.20 1.04 14.24
N GLY A 183 -12.84 -0.16 13.81
CA GLY A 183 -13.25 -0.74 12.51
C GLY A 183 -12.69 -0.01 11.29
N ILE A 184 -11.62 0.77 11.45
CA ILE A 184 -10.94 1.51 10.38
C ILE A 184 -9.49 1.09 10.24
N ALA A 185 -8.89 1.35 9.07
CA ALA A 185 -7.49 1.03 8.80
C ALA A 185 -6.90 2.00 7.75
N TYR A 186 -5.59 2.06 7.62
CA TYR A 186 -4.92 2.61 6.44
C TYR A 186 -4.74 1.51 5.38
N ASN A 187 -4.47 1.88 4.14
CA ASN A 187 -4.48 0.94 3.00
C ASN A 187 -3.56 -0.27 3.21
N GLY A 188 -2.33 -0.06 3.63
CA GLY A 188 -1.38 -1.15 3.89
C GLY A 188 -1.87 -2.11 4.99
N MET A 189 -2.51 -1.59 6.03
CA MET A 189 -3.11 -2.42 7.08
C MET A 189 -4.26 -3.28 6.54
N VAL A 190 -5.11 -2.73 5.66
CA VAL A 190 -6.18 -3.47 4.97
C VAL A 190 -5.58 -4.58 4.09
N GLN A 191 -4.59 -4.23 3.27
CA GLN A 191 -3.92 -5.17 2.37
C GLN A 191 -3.21 -6.29 3.14
N ARG A 192 -2.50 -5.96 4.22
CA ARG A 192 -1.84 -6.95 5.09
C ARG A 192 -2.85 -7.89 5.75
N ALA A 193 -3.94 -7.35 6.28
CA ALA A 193 -4.99 -8.17 6.90
C ALA A 193 -5.62 -9.13 5.86
N ALA A 194 -5.84 -8.68 4.63
CA ALA A 194 -6.30 -9.53 3.54
C ALA A 194 -5.27 -10.62 3.20
N ALA A 195 -4.00 -10.26 3.03
CA ALA A 195 -2.90 -11.18 2.74
C ALA A 195 -2.72 -12.24 3.85
N ASP A 196 -2.86 -11.86 5.12
CA ASP A 196 -2.79 -12.79 6.24
C ASP A 196 -3.99 -13.72 6.31
N ARG A 197 -5.20 -13.22 5.98
CA ARG A 197 -6.42 -14.03 5.92
C ARG A 197 -6.36 -15.05 4.78
N ILE A 198 -5.86 -14.65 3.62
CA ILE A 198 -5.60 -15.55 2.47
C ILE A 198 -4.61 -16.65 2.89
N ARG A 199 -3.47 -16.27 3.47
CA ARG A 199 -2.44 -17.23 3.91
C ARG A 199 -2.95 -18.24 4.92
N GLY A 200 -3.82 -17.80 5.83
CA GLY A 200 -4.42 -18.67 6.85
C GLY A 200 -5.59 -19.53 6.35
N GLY A 201 -5.95 -19.47 5.06
CA GLY A 201 -7.11 -20.18 4.52
C GLY A 201 -8.46 -19.65 5.06
N GLY A 202 -8.45 -18.46 5.64
CA GLY A 202 -9.63 -17.86 6.30
C GLY A 202 -10.58 -17.12 5.35
N PHE A 203 -10.37 -17.22 4.03
CA PHE A 203 -11.23 -16.61 3.04
C PHE A 203 -11.40 -17.48 1.80
N ALA A 204 -12.64 -17.58 1.34
CA ALA A 204 -13.00 -18.11 0.03
C ALA A 204 -14.12 -17.25 -0.55
N PHE A 205 -14.17 -17.10 -1.85
CA PHE A 205 -15.30 -16.42 -2.48
C PHE A 205 -16.59 -17.24 -2.27
N PRO A 206 -17.71 -16.58 -1.89
CA PRO A 206 -18.98 -17.28 -1.68
C PRO A 206 -19.55 -17.86 -2.98
N GLU A 207 -19.20 -17.26 -4.13
CA GLU A 207 -19.61 -17.69 -5.47
C GLU A 207 -18.40 -17.66 -6.41
N PRO A 208 -18.41 -18.47 -7.49
CA PRO A 208 -17.37 -18.41 -8.51
C PRO A 208 -17.25 -17.01 -9.09
N ARG A 209 -16.05 -16.46 -9.07
CA ARG A 209 -15.74 -15.12 -9.61
C ARG A 209 -14.82 -15.21 -10.81
N ARG A 210 -14.93 -14.21 -11.69
CA ARG A 210 -14.09 -14.05 -12.87
C ARG A 210 -13.44 -12.69 -12.84
N TYR A 211 -12.12 -12.66 -12.91
CA TYR A 211 -11.35 -11.43 -12.83
C TYR A 211 -10.53 -11.20 -14.10
N VAL A 212 -10.27 -9.93 -14.36
CA VAL A 212 -9.23 -9.47 -15.27
C VAL A 212 -8.34 -8.51 -14.49
N VAL A 213 -7.07 -8.81 -14.39
CA VAL A 213 -6.05 -7.97 -13.73
C VAL A 213 -5.18 -7.38 -14.82
N ALA A 214 -5.13 -6.05 -14.94
CA ALA A 214 -4.41 -5.41 -16.05
C ALA A 214 -3.66 -4.14 -15.63
N GLY A 215 -2.45 -3.97 -16.18
CA GLY A 215 -1.65 -2.76 -16.10
C GLY A 215 -0.93 -2.52 -14.77
N PHE A 216 -0.66 -3.58 -14.03
CA PHE A 216 0.21 -3.54 -12.85
C PHE A 216 1.67 -3.80 -13.26
N ASN A 217 2.60 -3.08 -12.67
CA ASN A 217 4.04 -3.21 -12.94
C ASN A 217 4.77 -3.68 -11.68
N ALA A 218 5.20 -2.77 -10.81
CA ALA A 218 5.81 -3.13 -9.55
C ALA A 218 4.75 -3.53 -8.52
N LEU A 219 4.84 -4.75 -7.99
CA LEU A 219 3.88 -5.30 -7.03
C LEU A 219 4.44 -5.29 -5.62
N SER A 220 3.64 -4.81 -4.66
CA SER A 220 3.92 -5.03 -3.25
C SER A 220 3.75 -6.52 -2.89
N GLU A 221 4.31 -6.95 -1.77
CA GLU A 221 4.17 -8.33 -1.29
C GLU A 221 2.70 -8.72 -1.00
N CYS A 222 1.88 -7.75 -0.57
CA CYS A 222 0.43 -7.97 -0.42
C CYS A 222 -0.25 -8.21 -1.76
N GLU A 223 0.08 -7.45 -2.80
CA GLU A 223 -0.46 -7.60 -4.15
C GLU A 223 -0.01 -8.91 -4.79
N LYS A 224 1.25 -9.31 -4.64
CA LYS A 224 1.74 -10.64 -5.08
C LYS A 224 0.93 -11.77 -4.46
N ARG A 225 0.64 -11.72 -3.16
CA ARG A 225 -0.20 -12.73 -2.50
C ARG A 225 -1.65 -12.70 -2.97
N LEU A 226 -2.22 -11.50 -3.13
CA LEU A 226 -3.57 -11.34 -3.65
C LEU A 226 -3.71 -11.94 -5.04
N PHE A 227 -2.80 -11.62 -5.97
CA PHE A 227 -2.84 -12.12 -7.33
C PHE A 227 -2.58 -13.62 -7.41
N GLY A 228 -1.67 -14.15 -6.58
CA GLY A 228 -1.49 -15.59 -6.45
C GLY A 228 -2.75 -16.30 -5.94
N PHE A 229 -3.49 -15.69 -5.03
CA PHE A 229 -4.78 -16.19 -4.58
C PHE A 229 -5.84 -16.14 -5.69
N LEU A 230 -5.96 -15.00 -6.42
CA LEU A 230 -6.91 -14.89 -7.54
C LEU A 230 -6.63 -15.91 -8.63
N ALA A 231 -5.37 -16.20 -8.94
CA ALA A 231 -4.97 -17.19 -9.93
C ALA A 231 -5.43 -18.62 -9.59
N THR A 232 -5.69 -18.91 -8.32
CA THR A 232 -6.07 -20.28 -7.86
C THR A 232 -7.53 -20.38 -7.41
N ALA A 233 -8.08 -19.29 -6.89
CA ALA A 233 -9.43 -19.26 -6.28
C ALA A 233 -10.51 -18.72 -7.21
N ALA A 234 -10.14 -18.16 -8.37
CA ALA A 234 -11.05 -17.58 -9.34
C ALA A 234 -10.55 -17.81 -10.78
N GLU A 235 -11.46 -17.71 -11.76
CA GLU A 235 -11.07 -17.65 -13.17
C GLU A 235 -10.49 -16.25 -13.44
N THR A 236 -9.15 -16.15 -13.63
CA THR A 236 -8.47 -14.85 -13.71
C THR A 236 -7.56 -14.76 -14.92
N ASP A 237 -7.75 -13.71 -15.72
CA ASP A 237 -6.85 -13.33 -16.79
C ASP A 237 -5.90 -12.23 -16.31
N PHE A 238 -4.60 -12.37 -16.57
CA PHE A 238 -3.58 -11.39 -16.21
C PHE A 238 -2.97 -10.76 -17.46
N TYR A 239 -2.92 -9.43 -17.49
CA TYR A 239 -2.31 -8.64 -18.56
C TYR A 239 -1.27 -7.69 -17.95
N TRP A 240 -0.01 -7.93 -18.30
CA TRP A 240 1.12 -7.17 -17.80
C TRP A 240 1.64 -6.22 -18.88
N ASP A 241 1.79 -4.95 -18.51
CA ASP A 241 2.46 -3.95 -19.33
C ASP A 241 3.94 -3.93 -18.94
N TYR A 242 4.77 -4.61 -19.72
CA TYR A 242 6.20 -4.68 -19.45
C TYR A 242 7.00 -4.14 -20.63
N ASP A 243 8.13 -3.49 -20.33
CA ASP A 243 9.13 -3.09 -21.31
C ASP A 243 10.20 -4.17 -21.42
N SER A 244 10.46 -4.61 -22.64
CA SER A 244 11.50 -5.60 -22.92
C SER A 244 12.89 -5.18 -22.45
N TYR A 245 13.12 -3.87 -22.31
CA TYR A 245 14.37 -3.31 -21.80
C TYR A 245 14.61 -3.69 -20.32
N TYR A 246 13.55 -3.72 -19.50
CA TYR A 246 13.64 -4.02 -18.07
C TYR A 246 13.37 -5.48 -17.73
N LYS A 247 12.73 -6.22 -18.65
CA LYS A 247 12.25 -7.59 -18.38
C LYS A 247 13.37 -8.56 -17.97
N ASP A 248 14.56 -8.40 -18.53
CA ASP A 248 15.70 -9.31 -18.32
C ASP A 248 16.69 -8.75 -17.28
N ASP A 249 16.39 -7.63 -16.63
CA ASP A 249 17.23 -7.01 -15.59
C ASP A 249 16.78 -7.47 -14.18
N PRO A 250 17.54 -8.34 -13.50
CA PRO A 250 17.15 -8.87 -12.19
C PRO A 250 17.19 -7.84 -11.06
N GLU A 251 17.73 -6.64 -11.29
CA GLU A 251 17.78 -5.54 -10.31
C GLU A 251 16.57 -4.60 -10.44
N GLN A 252 15.72 -4.76 -11.45
CA GLN A 252 14.53 -3.95 -11.68
C GLN A 252 13.27 -4.69 -11.25
N GLU A 253 12.42 -4.02 -10.48
CA GLU A 253 11.09 -4.55 -10.11
C GLU A 253 10.03 -4.35 -11.21
N ALA A 254 10.28 -3.43 -12.14
CA ALA A 254 9.40 -3.10 -13.25
C ALA A 254 9.90 -3.76 -14.54
N GLY A 255 9.46 -5.00 -14.76
CA GLY A 255 9.85 -5.75 -15.97
C GLY A 255 8.87 -6.85 -16.32
#